data_3e9d55512dc822b3c779b5ccf5f29434
#
_entry.id   3e9d55512dc822b3c779b5ccf5f29434
#
_cell.length_a   1.000
_cell.length_b   1.000
_cell.length_c   1.000
_cell.angle_alpha   90.00
_cell.angle_beta   90.00
_cell.angle_gamma   90.00
#
_symmetry.space_group_name_H-M   'P 1'
#
loop_
_entity.id
_entity.type
_entity.pdbx_description
1 polymer ?
#
loop_
_entity_poly.entity_id
_entity_poly.type
_entity_poly.pdbx_seq_one_letter_code
_entity_poly.pdbx_strand_id
1 'polypeptide(L)'
;CIRDRGGECGPKVTVPAVVSFLKRYPEASVLLFGDQFVLNEQSVLHDLGSLGHRLKIHYSQSIVCDDDRPSSVLKAKRESSMGLALRAVSDGRAQACLSAGNTGALMALGLMFLKAFPGVSRPAICTTFPTVTGKTYVLDLGANIECTAQQLYQFAAMANATAKIVEEMDEPSVRLLNVGQESTKGGQVIKEAAGLLIDDKEINYQGFIEGCLLYTSDAADEVV
;
A
#
# COMPACT_ATOMS: atom_id res chain seq x y z
N CYS A 1 7.34 -10.44 4.80
CA CYS A 1 6.81 -11.40 3.81
C CYS A 1 7.02 -10.85 2.42
N ILE A 2 7.68 -11.57 1.53
CA ILE A 2 7.97 -11.12 0.18
C ILE A 2 7.52 -12.18 -0.81
N ARG A 3 6.92 -11.75 -1.91
CA ARG A 3 6.41 -12.59 -2.98
C ARG A 3 7.41 -12.65 -4.14
N ASP A 4 7.67 -13.87 -4.63
CA ASP A 4 8.66 -14.16 -5.67
C ASP A 4 8.18 -13.99 -7.12
N ARG A 5 6.87 -14.04 -7.36
CA ARG A 5 6.26 -13.84 -8.69
C ARG A 5 5.17 -12.78 -8.61
N GLY A 6 5.43 -11.68 -9.23
CA GLY A 6 4.52 -10.54 -9.39
C GLY A 6 5.33 -9.31 -9.66
N GLY A 7 5.14 -8.79 -10.81
CA GLY A 7 5.96 -7.81 -11.49
C GLY A 7 6.72 -8.47 -12.64
N GLU A 8 7.09 -7.67 -13.61
CA GLU A 8 7.66 -8.09 -14.89
C GLU A 8 8.92 -8.96 -14.77
N CYS A 9 9.68 -8.81 -13.68
CA CYS A 9 10.99 -9.44 -13.50
C CYS A 9 11.01 -10.64 -12.53
N GLY A 10 9.97 -10.83 -11.72
CA GLY A 10 9.81 -11.99 -10.83
C GLY A 10 10.97 -12.24 -9.86
N PRO A 11 11.29 -13.53 -9.57
CA PRO A 11 12.28 -13.93 -8.56
C PRO A 11 13.70 -13.45 -8.81
N LYS A 12 14.06 -13.22 -10.07
CA LYS A 12 15.40 -12.73 -10.46
C LYS A 12 15.73 -11.35 -9.87
N VAL A 13 14.70 -10.55 -9.54
CA VAL A 13 14.84 -9.27 -8.87
C VAL A 13 14.50 -9.36 -7.39
N THR A 14 13.44 -10.11 -7.05
CA THR A 14 12.95 -10.19 -5.67
C THR A 14 13.97 -10.88 -4.75
N VAL A 15 14.61 -11.97 -5.19
CA VAL A 15 15.56 -12.71 -4.36
C VAL A 15 16.83 -11.90 -4.06
N PRO A 16 17.51 -11.28 -5.05
CA PRO A 16 18.63 -10.38 -4.75
C PRO A 16 18.26 -9.22 -3.85
N ALA A 17 17.04 -8.65 -4.00
CA ALA A 17 16.55 -7.60 -3.14
C ALA A 17 16.39 -8.06 -1.68
N VAL A 18 15.88 -9.28 -1.44
CA VAL A 18 15.79 -9.89 -0.11
C VAL A 18 17.18 -10.07 0.51
N VAL A 19 18.13 -10.58 -0.26
CA VAL A 19 19.52 -10.74 0.20
C VAL A 19 20.13 -9.39 0.61
N SER A 20 19.97 -8.38 -0.25
CA SER A 20 20.46 -7.04 0.03
C SER A 20 19.80 -6.43 1.28
N PHE A 21 18.49 -6.59 1.41
CA PHE A 21 17.73 -6.13 2.57
C PHE A 21 18.21 -6.78 3.87
N LEU A 22 18.36 -8.10 3.89
CA LEU A 22 18.80 -8.84 5.08
C LEU A 22 20.28 -8.54 5.46
N LYS A 23 21.12 -8.21 4.47
CA LYS A 23 22.49 -7.74 4.74
C LYS A 23 22.50 -6.35 5.35
N ARG A 24 21.62 -5.47 4.89
CA ARG A 24 21.52 -4.08 5.37
C ARG A 24 20.86 -3.97 6.75
N TYR A 25 19.93 -4.86 7.06
CA TYR A 25 19.13 -4.86 8.30
C TYR A 25 19.32 -6.18 9.06
N PRO A 26 20.33 -6.29 9.94
CA PRO A 26 20.67 -7.53 10.64
C PRO A 26 19.54 -8.09 11.52
N GLU A 27 18.70 -7.22 12.09
CA GLU A 27 17.59 -7.61 12.96
C GLU A 27 16.33 -8.07 12.19
N ALA A 28 16.31 -7.85 10.88
CA ALA A 28 15.17 -8.24 10.07
C ALA A 28 15.18 -9.72 9.74
N SER A 29 13.99 -10.29 9.60
CA SER A 29 13.76 -11.65 9.09
C SER A 29 12.73 -11.60 7.96
N VAL A 30 12.84 -12.53 7.01
CA VAL A 30 11.97 -12.59 5.84
C VAL A 30 11.35 -13.98 5.72
N LEU A 31 10.04 -14.01 5.48
CA LEU A 31 9.34 -15.20 4.97
C LEU A 31 9.14 -14.99 3.46
N LEU A 32 9.77 -15.80 2.65
CA LEU A 32 9.71 -15.72 1.19
C LEU A 32 8.74 -16.79 0.67
N PHE A 33 7.72 -16.38 -0.09
CA PHE A 33 6.71 -17.26 -0.64
C PHE A 33 6.80 -17.33 -2.15
N GLY A 34 6.83 -18.54 -2.72
CA GLY A 34 6.89 -18.70 -4.16
C GLY A 34 6.93 -20.12 -4.66
N ASP A 35 7.19 -20.26 -5.98
CA ASP A 35 7.32 -21.54 -6.65
C ASP A 35 8.60 -22.27 -6.21
N GLN A 36 8.47 -23.55 -5.91
CA GLN A 36 9.57 -24.37 -5.38
C GLN A 36 10.77 -24.44 -6.33
N PHE A 37 10.52 -24.70 -7.60
CA PHE A 37 11.62 -24.89 -8.57
C PHE A 37 12.41 -23.60 -8.76
N VAL A 38 11.69 -22.50 -8.92
CA VAL A 38 12.29 -21.18 -9.13
C VAL A 38 13.06 -20.71 -7.90
N LEU A 39 12.50 -20.89 -6.70
CA LEU A 39 13.17 -20.50 -5.47
C LEU A 39 14.38 -21.36 -5.14
N ASN A 40 14.34 -22.65 -5.47
CA ASN A 40 15.50 -23.53 -5.31
C ASN A 40 16.64 -23.13 -6.25
N GLU A 41 16.34 -22.81 -7.52
CA GLU A 41 17.35 -22.31 -8.46
C GLU A 41 18.00 -21.02 -7.93
N GLN A 42 17.19 -20.05 -7.52
CA GLN A 42 17.68 -18.78 -6.96
C GLN A 42 18.42 -18.97 -5.62
N SER A 43 18.05 -19.98 -4.83
CA SER A 43 18.71 -20.30 -3.58
C SER A 43 20.17 -20.70 -3.78
N VAL A 44 20.44 -21.46 -4.81
CA VAL A 44 21.82 -21.85 -5.18
C VAL A 44 22.60 -20.66 -5.73
N LEU A 45 22.00 -19.89 -6.65
CA LEU A 45 22.64 -18.74 -7.29
C LEU A 45 23.04 -17.62 -6.31
N HIS A 46 22.29 -17.45 -5.24
CA HIS A 46 22.47 -16.33 -4.29
C HIS A 46 22.88 -16.77 -2.89
N ASP A 47 23.24 -18.05 -2.69
CA ASP A 47 23.64 -18.62 -1.40
C ASP A 47 22.70 -18.22 -0.25
N LEU A 48 21.40 -18.47 -0.44
CA LEU A 48 20.39 -18.12 0.55
C LEU A 48 20.60 -18.87 1.88
N GLY A 49 21.30 -20.00 1.85
CA GLY A 49 21.65 -20.74 3.05
C GLY A 49 22.51 -19.97 4.03
N SER A 50 23.34 -19.05 3.55
CA SER A 50 24.19 -18.19 4.39
C SER A 50 23.40 -17.22 5.28
N LEU A 51 22.14 -16.95 4.93
CA LEU A 51 21.24 -16.07 5.71
C LEU A 51 20.63 -16.77 6.94
N GLY A 52 20.79 -18.10 7.04
CA GLY A 52 20.41 -18.89 8.19
C GLY A 52 18.91 -18.78 8.54
N HIS A 53 18.63 -18.67 9.84
CA HIS A 53 17.25 -18.63 10.35
C HIS A 53 16.47 -17.33 9.99
N ARG A 54 17.17 -16.29 9.51
CA ARG A 54 16.53 -15.01 9.14
C ARG A 54 15.78 -15.06 7.82
N LEU A 55 16.03 -16.07 6.98
CA LEU A 55 15.27 -16.29 5.76
C LEU A 55 14.58 -17.67 5.83
N LYS A 56 13.25 -17.68 5.77
CA LYS A 56 12.47 -18.92 5.66
C LYS A 56 11.72 -18.93 4.34
N ILE A 57 11.87 -20.01 3.58
CA ILE A 57 11.22 -20.19 2.28
C ILE A 57 9.97 -21.04 2.46
N HIS A 58 8.88 -20.61 1.89
CA HIS A 58 7.59 -21.28 1.87
C HIS A 58 7.13 -21.46 0.42
N TYR A 59 6.85 -22.69 0.03
CA TYR A 59 6.43 -22.99 -1.33
C TYR A 59 4.93 -22.79 -1.51
N SER A 60 4.54 -22.26 -2.69
CA SER A 60 3.16 -22.14 -3.12
C SER A 60 2.96 -22.84 -4.46
N GLN A 61 1.82 -23.50 -4.61
CA GLN A 61 1.46 -24.21 -5.85
C GLN A 61 0.84 -23.27 -6.90
N SER A 62 0.40 -22.09 -6.51
CA SER A 62 -0.27 -21.15 -7.39
C SER A 62 0.27 -19.73 -7.24
N ILE A 63 0.13 -18.97 -8.31
CA ILE A 63 0.52 -17.55 -8.38
C ILE A 63 -0.67 -16.72 -8.85
N VAL A 64 -0.66 -15.45 -8.50
CA VAL A 64 -1.54 -14.43 -9.08
C VAL A 64 -0.79 -13.80 -10.24
N CYS A 65 -1.39 -13.79 -11.43
CA CYS A 65 -0.88 -13.12 -12.62
C CYS A 65 -1.40 -11.68 -12.70
N ASP A 66 -0.76 -10.86 -13.53
CA ASP A 66 -1.16 -9.44 -13.66
C ASP A 66 -2.55 -9.29 -14.30
N ASP A 67 -2.93 -10.22 -15.17
CA ASP A 67 -4.25 -10.26 -15.83
C ASP A 67 -5.37 -10.87 -14.95
N ASP A 68 -5.04 -11.40 -13.79
CA ASP A 68 -6.05 -11.99 -12.91
C ASP A 68 -7.01 -10.94 -12.35
N ARG A 69 -8.29 -11.15 -12.54
CA ARG A 69 -9.32 -10.31 -11.93
C ARG A 69 -9.37 -10.54 -10.42
N PRO A 70 -9.46 -9.50 -9.58
CA PRO A 70 -9.55 -9.65 -8.12
C PRO A 70 -10.62 -10.64 -7.66
N SER A 71 -11.78 -10.66 -8.32
CA SER A 71 -12.88 -11.58 -8.01
C SER A 71 -12.54 -13.05 -8.27
N SER A 72 -11.74 -13.35 -9.29
CA SER A 72 -11.27 -14.71 -9.57
C SER A 72 -10.20 -15.16 -8.58
N VAL A 73 -9.33 -14.25 -8.16
CA VAL A 73 -8.28 -14.50 -7.17
C VAL A 73 -8.89 -14.85 -5.81
N LEU A 74 -9.92 -14.13 -5.38
CA LEU A 74 -10.64 -14.41 -4.14
C LEU A 74 -11.29 -15.80 -4.12
N LYS A 75 -11.67 -16.33 -5.28
CA LYS A 75 -12.31 -17.66 -5.39
C LYS A 75 -11.30 -18.80 -5.49
N ALA A 76 -10.27 -18.65 -6.34
CA ALA A 76 -9.45 -19.75 -6.78
C ALA A 76 -7.96 -19.67 -6.35
N LYS A 77 -7.47 -18.51 -5.92
CA LYS A 77 -6.03 -18.28 -5.67
C LYS A 77 -5.70 -17.81 -4.25
N ARG A 78 -6.50 -18.21 -3.27
CA ARG A 78 -6.26 -17.88 -1.85
C ARG A 78 -4.97 -18.49 -1.30
N GLU A 79 -4.57 -19.64 -1.82
CA GLU A 79 -3.33 -20.37 -1.48
C GLU A 79 -2.16 -20.00 -2.42
N SER A 80 -2.28 -18.92 -3.17
CA SER A 80 -1.17 -18.37 -3.95
C SER A 80 -0.09 -17.80 -3.05
N SER A 81 1.11 -17.58 -3.60
CA SER A 81 2.21 -16.93 -2.88
C SER A 81 1.79 -15.62 -2.22
N MET A 82 0.94 -14.80 -2.90
CA MET A 82 0.37 -13.57 -2.35
C MET A 82 -0.59 -13.85 -1.19
N GLY A 83 -1.50 -14.82 -1.34
CA GLY A 83 -2.46 -15.18 -0.29
C GLY A 83 -1.77 -15.73 0.96
N LEU A 84 -0.78 -16.59 0.78
CA LEU A 84 0.01 -17.15 1.87
C LEU A 84 0.83 -16.07 2.61
N ALA A 85 1.38 -15.11 1.87
CA ALA A 85 2.11 -13.98 2.44
C ALA A 85 1.20 -13.09 3.32
N LEU A 86 0.00 -12.74 2.83
CA LEU A 86 -0.99 -11.98 3.60
C LEU A 86 -1.52 -12.75 4.81
N ARG A 87 -1.74 -14.07 4.65
CA ARG A 87 -2.13 -14.93 5.77
C ARG A 87 -1.06 -14.98 6.86
N ALA A 88 0.23 -14.98 6.49
CA ALA A 88 1.30 -14.94 7.47
C ALA A 88 1.28 -13.65 8.32
N VAL A 89 0.83 -12.53 7.75
CA VAL A 89 0.59 -11.30 8.51
C VAL A 89 -0.65 -11.42 9.40
N SER A 90 -1.75 -11.94 8.84
CA SER A 90 -2.99 -12.16 9.60
C SER A 90 -2.80 -13.09 10.81
N ASP A 91 -1.95 -14.11 10.66
CA ASP A 91 -1.61 -15.08 11.72
C ASP A 91 -0.56 -14.53 12.72
N GLY A 92 -0.09 -13.29 12.56
CA GLY A 92 0.94 -12.69 13.42
C GLY A 92 2.35 -13.25 13.21
N ARG A 93 2.59 -14.06 12.16
CA ARG A 93 3.92 -14.61 11.83
C ARG A 93 4.84 -13.60 11.13
N ALA A 94 4.27 -12.53 10.60
CA ALA A 94 4.98 -11.41 10.01
C ALA A 94 4.26 -10.09 10.36
N GLN A 95 5.00 -8.99 10.42
CA GLN A 95 4.49 -7.66 10.71
C GLN A 95 4.02 -6.92 9.45
N ALA A 96 4.55 -7.28 8.29
CA ALA A 96 4.20 -6.65 7.01
C ALA A 96 4.29 -7.65 5.85
N CYS A 97 3.58 -7.36 4.77
CA CYS A 97 3.64 -8.07 3.51
C CYS A 97 4.09 -7.11 2.41
N LEU A 98 5.07 -7.54 1.61
CA LEU A 98 5.52 -6.84 0.42
C LEU A 98 5.18 -7.66 -0.82
N SER A 99 4.62 -7.03 -1.83
CA SER A 99 4.34 -7.65 -3.13
C SER A 99 4.54 -6.62 -4.25
N ALA A 100 5.25 -7.02 -5.30
CA ALA A 100 5.42 -6.22 -6.53
C ALA A 100 4.48 -6.70 -7.64
N GLY A 101 3.42 -7.47 -7.32
CA GLY A 101 2.50 -8.00 -8.30
C GLY A 101 1.18 -7.25 -8.38
N ASN A 102 0.16 -7.91 -8.95
CA ASN A 102 -1.17 -7.38 -9.19
C ASN A 102 -1.78 -6.65 -7.98
N THR A 103 -1.88 -5.33 -8.08
CA THR A 103 -2.33 -4.44 -7.00
C THR A 103 -3.78 -4.70 -6.61
N GLY A 104 -4.67 -4.91 -7.58
CA GLY A 104 -6.08 -5.18 -7.30
C GLY A 104 -6.28 -6.50 -6.56
N ALA A 105 -5.49 -7.52 -6.89
CA ALA A 105 -5.48 -8.79 -6.18
C ALA A 105 -4.92 -8.65 -4.76
N LEU A 106 -3.84 -7.88 -4.58
CA LEU A 106 -3.25 -7.61 -3.27
C LEU A 106 -4.26 -6.92 -2.35
N MET A 107 -4.98 -5.92 -2.86
CA MET A 107 -6.02 -5.23 -2.12
C MET A 107 -7.19 -6.13 -1.75
N ALA A 108 -7.68 -6.94 -2.69
CA ALA A 108 -8.79 -7.84 -2.45
C ALA A 108 -8.45 -8.93 -1.42
N LEU A 109 -7.28 -9.55 -1.55
CA LEU A 109 -6.79 -10.54 -0.60
C LEU A 109 -6.44 -9.89 0.75
N GLY A 110 -5.89 -8.68 0.74
CA GLY A 110 -5.61 -7.89 1.94
C GLY A 110 -6.88 -7.63 2.75
N LEU A 111 -7.93 -7.14 2.10
CA LEU A 111 -9.22 -6.93 2.74
C LEU A 111 -9.82 -8.23 3.29
N MET A 112 -9.65 -9.34 2.59
CA MET A 112 -10.15 -10.64 3.02
C MET A 112 -9.42 -11.18 4.25
N PHE A 113 -8.08 -11.14 4.27
CA PHE A 113 -7.28 -11.73 5.35
C PHE A 113 -7.04 -10.79 6.53
N LEU A 114 -6.75 -9.50 6.25
CA LEU A 114 -6.40 -8.53 7.29
C LEU A 114 -7.61 -7.76 7.80
N LYS A 115 -8.71 -7.75 7.00
CA LYS A 115 -9.92 -6.97 7.25
C LYS A 115 -9.65 -5.46 7.17
N ALA A 116 -10.68 -4.65 7.37
CA ALA A 116 -10.56 -3.21 7.51
C ALA A 116 -10.74 -2.79 8.97
N PHE A 117 -10.23 -1.63 9.33
CA PHE A 117 -10.55 -1.01 10.62
C PHE A 117 -12.04 -0.69 10.72
N PRO A 118 -12.62 -0.71 11.94
CA PRO A 118 -13.98 -0.24 12.14
C PRO A 118 -14.18 1.16 11.55
N GLY A 119 -15.25 1.33 10.78
CA GLY A 119 -15.53 2.60 10.10
C GLY A 119 -14.87 2.80 8.74
N VAL A 120 -13.87 2.00 8.37
CA VAL A 120 -13.22 2.06 7.06
C VAL A 120 -13.85 1.06 6.12
N SER A 121 -14.40 1.52 5.00
CA SER A 121 -15.12 0.68 4.03
C SER A 121 -14.21 -0.02 3.03
N ARG A 122 -13.09 0.63 2.65
CA ARG A 122 -12.11 0.11 1.68
C ARG A 122 -10.71 0.57 2.01
N PRO A 123 -9.68 -0.24 1.72
CA PRO A 123 -8.30 0.21 1.74
C PRO A 123 -8.03 1.19 0.59
N ALA A 124 -7.02 2.02 0.74
CA ALA A 124 -6.51 2.94 -0.28
C ALA A 124 -5.01 2.71 -0.51
N ILE A 125 -4.53 3.03 -1.71
CA ILE A 125 -3.09 3.08 -1.96
C ILE A 125 -2.58 4.42 -1.47
N CYS A 126 -1.66 4.36 -0.50
CA CYS A 126 -0.96 5.53 0.02
C CYS A 126 0.45 5.58 -0.54
N THR A 127 0.87 6.74 -1.01
CA THR A 127 2.27 7.01 -1.34
C THR A 127 2.68 8.40 -0.85
N THR A 128 3.98 8.65 -0.88
CA THR A 128 4.54 9.96 -0.58
C THR A 128 5.16 10.57 -1.82
N PHE A 129 4.84 11.83 -2.10
CA PHE A 129 5.54 12.63 -3.10
C PHE A 129 6.52 13.59 -2.41
N PRO A 130 7.75 13.71 -2.92
CA PRO A 130 8.68 14.73 -2.44
C PRO A 130 8.17 16.12 -2.82
N THR A 131 8.27 17.06 -1.90
CA THR A 131 7.96 18.47 -2.11
C THR A 131 9.20 19.32 -1.85
N VAL A 132 9.12 20.62 -2.08
CA VAL A 132 10.26 21.56 -1.85
C VAL A 132 10.72 21.52 -0.39
N THR A 133 9.81 21.38 0.54
CA THR A 133 10.08 21.47 1.98
C THR A 133 9.95 20.15 2.74
N GLY A 134 9.51 19.06 2.08
CA GLY A 134 9.30 17.78 2.73
C GLY A 134 8.66 16.74 1.83
N LYS A 135 7.53 16.20 2.25
CA LYS A 135 6.76 15.20 1.50
C LYS A 135 5.26 15.34 1.76
N THR A 136 4.48 14.97 0.76
CA THR A 136 3.02 14.93 0.81
C THR A 136 2.53 13.50 0.71
N TYR A 137 1.64 13.09 1.59
CA TYR A 137 0.93 11.82 1.51
C TYR A 137 -0.26 11.96 0.56
N VAL A 138 -0.34 11.10 -0.43
CA VAL A 138 -1.44 11.06 -1.41
C VAL A 138 -2.19 9.74 -1.31
N LEU A 139 -3.50 9.81 -1.15
CA LEU A 139 -4.47 8.71 -1.13
C LEU A 139 -5.69 9.10 -2.00
N ASP A 140 -6.25 8.32 -2.83
CA ASP A 140 -5.96 6.97 -3.28
C ASP A 140 -5.35 7.01 -4.69
N LEU A 141 -4.32 6.23 -4.93
CA LEU A 141 -3.65 6.20 -6.24
C LEU A 141 -4.16 5.05 -7.12
N GLY A 142 -5.44 5.09 -7.43
CA GLY A 142 -6.06 4.20 -8.40
C GLY A 142 -6.43 2.81 -7.87
N ALA A 143 -6.44 2.59 -6.58
CA ALA A 143 -6.98 1.37 -6.00
C ALA A 143 -8.50 1.31 -6.10
N ASN A 144 -9.16 2.46 -6.01
CA ASN A 144 -10.59 2.63 -6.16
C ASN A 144 -10.87 3.56 -7.34
N ILE A 145 -11.46 3.03 -8.41
CA ILE A 145 -11.76 3.80 -9.64
C ILE A 145 -12.87 4.82 -9.36
N GLU A 146 -13.87 4.43 -8.60
CA GLU A 146 -14.97 5.29 -8.17
C GLU A 146 -15.04 5.30 -6.65
N CYS A 147 -15.10 6.49 -6.07
CA CYS A 147 -15.19 6.72 -4.64
C CYS A 147 -16.48 7.47 -4.28
N THR A 148 -17.06 7.14 -3.14
CA THR A 148 -18.12 7.95 -2.53
C THR A 148 -17.49 9.08 -1.70
N ALA A 149 -18.28 10.11 -1.37
CA ALA A 149 -17.85 11.18 -0.47
C ALA A 149 -17.34 10.64 0.89
N GLN A 150 -18.03 9.64 1.43
CA GLN A 150 -17.64 8.99 2.68
C GLN A 150 -16.29 8.27 2.56
N GLN A 151 -15.98 7.66 1.41
CA GLN A 151 -14.69 7.01 1.20
C GLN A 151 -13.55 8.03 1.09
N LEU A 152 -13.76 9.13 0.38
CA LEU A 152 -12.77 10.23 0.33
C LEU A 152 -12.48 10.81 1.72
N TYR A 153 -13.53 11.02 2.52
CA TYR A 153 -13.37 11.41 3.92
C TYR A 153 -12.57 10.37 4.73
N GLN A 154 -12.85 9.06 4.58
CA GLN A 154 -12.10 8.00 5.26
C GLN A 154 -10.64 7.97 4.83
N PHE A 155 -10.35 8.20 3.55
CA PHE A 155 -8.96 8.27 3.05
C PHE A 155 -8.22 9.47 3.64
N ALA A 156 -8.87 10.62 3.72
CA ALA A 156 -8.31 11.80 4.37
C ALA A 156 -8.01 11.55 5.87
N ALA A 157 -8.93 10.91 6.59
CA ALA A 157 -8.72 10.55 8.00
C ALA A 157 -7.55 9.57 8.18
N MET A 158 -7.43 8.55 7.29
CA MET A 158 -6.30 7.62 7.32
C MET A 158 -4.97 8.32 7.03
N ALA A 159 -4.94 9.21 6.05
CA ALA A 159 -3.74 9.97 5.69
C ALA A 159 -3.32 10.92 6.83
N ASN A 160 -4.27 11.62 7.44
CA ASN A 160 -4.05 12.48 8.60
C ASN A 160 -3.44 11.69 9.77
N ALA A 161 -4.02 10.53 10.10
CA ALA A 161 -3.49 9.67 11.17
C ALA A 161 -2.08 9.14 10.83
N THR A 162 -1.82 8.80 9.56
CA THR A 162 -0.50 8.33 9.11
C THR A 162 0.54 9.44 9.25
N ALA A 163 0.26 10.65 8.78
CA ALA A 163 1.17 11.78 8.88
C ALA A 163 1.46 12.15 10.36
N LYS A 164 0.44 12.17 11.21
CA LYS A 164 0.62 12.40 12.66
C LYS A 164 1.59 11.39 13.29
N ILE A 165 1.47 10.11 12.95
CA ILE A 165 2.27 9.05 13.59
C ILE A 165 3.66 8.92 12.95
N VAL A 166 3.76 8.95 11.63
CA VAL A 166 5.01 8.64 10.91
C VAL A 166 5.94 9.85 10.84
N GLU A 167 5.37 11.06 10.70
CA GLU A 167 6.13 12.31 10.60
C GLU A 167 6.15 13.08 11.93
N GLU A 168 5.49 12.56 12.97
CA GLU A 168 5.38 13.23 14.29
C GLU A 168 4.77 14.64 14.20
N MET A 169 3.83 14.82 13.24
CA MET A 169 3.15 16.11 12.99
C MET A 169 1.93 16.25 13.88
N ASP A 170 1.81 17.36 14.59
CA ASP A 170 0.64 17.61 15.47
C ASP A 170 -0.64 17.85 14.65
N GLU A 171 -0.56 18.71 13.63
CA GLU A 171 -1.69 19.15 12.81
C GLU A 171 -1.37 19.13 11.31
N PRO A 172 -1.21 17.97 10.67
CA PRO A 172 -0.98 17.91 9.23
C PRO A 172 -2.16 18.53 8.48
N SER A 173 -1.89 19.38 7.50
CA SER A 173 -2.94 19.93 6.65
C SER A 173 -3.47 18.89 5.70
N VAL A 174 -4.78 18.89 5.46
CA VAL A 174 -5.47 17.97 4.57
C VAL A 174 -6.16 18.75 3.45
N ARG A 175 -5.97 18.31 2.21
CA ARG A 175 -6.63 18.89 1.05
C ARG A 175 -7.27 17.81 0.19
N LEU A 176 -8.30 18.16 -0.56
CA LEU A 176 -8.87 17.30 -1.58
C LEU A 176 -8.30 17.67 -2.96
N LEU A 177 -7.74 16.67 -3.65
CA LEU A 177 -7.30 16.84 -5.03
C LEU A 177 -8.51 17.12 -5.93
N ASN A 178 -8.43 18.20 -6.71
CA ASN A 178 -9.52 18.68 -7.55
C ASN A 178 -8.98 19.29 -8.85
N VAL A 179 -9.86 19.58 -9.79
CA VAL A 179 -9.56 20.25 -11.07
C VAL A 179 -9.36 21.77 -10.94
N GLY A 180 -9.52 22.33 -9.75
CA GLY A 180 -9.36 23.74 -9.41
C GLY A 180 -9.53 23.94 -7.93
N GLN A 181 -8.98 25.04 -7.40
CA GLN A 181 -9.03 25.37 -5.96
C GLN A 181 -10.37 26.01 -5.52
N GLU A 182 -11.16 26.48 -6.48
CA GLU A 182 -12.40 27.17 -6.16
C GLU A 182 -13.49 26.19 -5.69
N SER A 183 -14.27 26.56 -4.71
CA SER A 183 -15.37 25.76 -4.15
C SER A 183 -16.46 25.39 -5.17
N THR A 184 -16.52 26.10 -6.29
CA THR A 184 -17.46 25.82 -7.39
C THR A 184 -17.01 24.71 -8.32
N LYS A 185 -15.71 24.38 -8.34
CA LYS A 185 -15.10 23.35 -9.19
C LYS A 185 -15.28 21.94 -8.62
N GLY A 186 -15.11 20.95 -9.49
CA GLY A 186 -15.22 19.55 -9.13
C GLY A 186 -16.64 18.98 -9.12
N GLY A 187 -16.70 17.65 -9.05
CA GLY A 187 -17.95 16.90 -9.04
C GLY A 187 -18.66 16.96 -7.68
N GLN A 188 -19.92 16.52 -7.67
CA GLN A 188 -20.76 16.52 -6.47
C GLN A 188 -20.13 15.72 -5.31
N VAL A 189 -19.53 14.56 -5.60
CA VAL A 189 -18.90 13.69 -4.60
C VAL A 189 -17.77 14.40 -3.86
N ILE A 190 -16.94 15.19 -4.57
CA ILE A 190 -15.82 15.94 -3.97
C ILE A 190 -16.33 17.04 -3.06
N LYS A 191 -17.42 17.72 -3.46
CA LYS A 191 -18.06 18.77 -2.64
C LYS A 191 -18.71 18.22 -1.38
N GLU A 192 -19.34 17.06 -1.49
CA GLU A 192 -19.89 16.36 -0.33
C GLU A 192 -18.77 15.90 0.63
N ALA A 193 -17.65 15.38 0.10
CA ALA A 193 -16.49 15.01 0.90
C ALA A 193 -15.89 16.23 1.62
N ALA A 194 -15.79 17.37 0.93
CA ALA A 194 -15.34 18.61 1.55
C ALA A 194 -16.26 19.03 2.71
N GLY A 195 -17.58 18.89 2.57
CA GLY A 195 -18.52 19.13 3.65
C GLY A 195 -18.23 18.28 4.88
N LEU A 196 -18.01 16.96 4.69
CA LEU A 196 -17.67 16.05 5.79
C LEU A 196 -16.36 16.43 6.49
N LEU A 197 -15.35 16.89 5.72
CA LEU A 197 -14.06 17.31 6.26
C LEU A 197 -14.15 18.65 7.02
N ILE A 198 -14.99 19.59 6.58
CA ILE A 198 -15.24 20.87 7.27
C ILE A 198 -15.91 20.63 8.62
N ASP A 199 -16.80 19.65 8.70
CA ASP A 199 -17.53 19.33 9.94
C ASP A 199 -16.66 18.61 10.97
N ASP A 200 -15.60 17.93 10.54
CA ASP A 200 -14.67 17.22 11.42
C ASP A 200 -13.57 18.17 11.94
N LYS A 201 -13.62 18.47 13.25
CA LYS A 201 -12.66 19.37 13.91
C LYS A 201 -11.30 18.75 14.24
N GLU A 202 -11.15 17.44 14.07
CA GLU A 202 -9.89 16.73 14.27
C GLU A 202 -9.01 16.71 13.02
N ILE A 203 -9.57 17.12 11.87
CA ILE A 203 -8.88 17.21 10.59
C ILE A 203 -8.66 18.69 10.22
N ASN A 204 -7.42 19.08 10.05
CA ASN A 204 -7.05 20.42 9.58
C ASN A 204 -7.29 20.54 8.07
N TYR A 205 -8.55 20.62 7.66
CA TYR A 205 -8.93 20.70 6.25
C TYR A 205 -8.69 22.10 5.68
N GLN A 206 -7.88 22.19 4.62
CA GLN A 206 -7.43 23.42 3.98
C GLN A 206 -7.98 23.62 2.56
N GLY A 207 -9.09 22.94 2.21
CA GLY A 207 -9.75 23.10 0.93
C GLY A 207 -9.23 22.21 -0.18
N PHE A 208 -9.30 22.70 -1.42
CA PHE A 208 -8.91 21.94 -2.61
C PHE A 208 -7.49 22.28 -3.05
N ILE A 209 -6.85 21.32 -3.76
CA ILE A 209 -5.55 21.50 -4.41
C ILE A 209 -5.59 20.93 -5.83
N GLU A 210 -4.85 21.53 -6.74
CA GLU A 210 -4.65 21.02 -8.10
C GLU A 210 -3.40 20.15 -8.19
N GLY A 211 -3.42 19.13 -9.05
CA GLY A 211 -2.29 18.22 -9.20
C GLY A 211 -0.96 18.90 -9.59
N CYS A 212 -1.02 20.02 -10.31
CA CYS A 212 0.18 20.80 -10.65
C CYS A 212 0.84 21.47 -9.44
N LEU A 213 0.12 21.66 -8.35
CA LEU A 213 0.61 22.33 -7.14
C LEU A 213 1.22 21.38 -6.12
N LEU A 214 1.10 20.07 -6.30
CA LEU A 214 1.66 19.06 -5.39
C LEU A 214 3.19 19.18 -5.19
N TYR A 215 3.90 19.73 -6.17
CA TYR A 215 5.36 19.92 -6.10
C TYR A 215 5.79 21.33 -5.75
N THR A 216 4.91 22.32 -5.95
CA THR A 216 5.27 23.75 -5.88
C THR A 216 4.67 24.48 -4.69
N SER A 217 3.68 23.91 -4.03
CA SER A 217 3.15 24.46 -2.78
C SER A 217 4.15 24.22 -1.64
N ASP A 218 4.14 25.09 -0.63
CA ASP A 218 4.84 24.89 0.65
C ASP A 218 4.22 23.75 1.48
N ALA A 219 3.76 22.73 0.78
CA ALA A 219 3.02 21.58 1.27
C ALA A 219 3.90 20.58 2.03
N ALA A 220 4.89 21.05 2.78
CA ALA A 220 5.67 20.17 3.66
C ALA A 220 4.81 19.48 4.71
N ASP A 221 3.60 19.99 4.91
CA ASP A 221 2.66 19.59 5.94
C ASP A 221 1.30 19.15 5.36
N GLU A 222 1.22 18.80 4.06
CA GLU A 222 -0.07 18.53 3.42
C GLU A 222 -0.31 17.03 3.19
N VAL A 223 -1.54 16.62 3.45
CA VAL A 223 -2.12 15.33 3.08
C VAL A 223 -3.16 15.57 1.98
N VAL A 224 -3.02 14.90 0.84
CA VAL A 224 -3.88 15.07 -0.33
C VAL A 224 -4.62 13.79 -0.67
#